data_3e3be18834288d1275e83024804dc6be
#
_entry.id   3e3be18834288d1275e83024804dc6be
#
_cell.length_a   1.000
_cell.length_b   1.000
_cell.length_c   1.000
_cell.angle_alpha   90.00
_cell.angle_beta   90.00
_cell.angle_gamma   90.00
#
_symmetry.space_group_name_H-M   'P 1'
#
loop_
_entity.id
_entity.type
_entity.pdbx_description
1 polymer ?
#
loop_
_entity_poly.entity_id
_entity_poly.type
_entity_poly.pdbx_seq_one_letter_code
_entity_poly.pdbx_strand_id
1 'polypeptide(L)'
;MKIRRILNHPALLDNGRRKTLIVADLHIGIVSFPDKVVDDVVSLVKSTGAERLVVVGDAKHDVGKRFVELKACQELVIKVESEGVEEVLFIRGNHDGGLEAERYFIEGDTAFFHGHFIPNEVLEAKRFVIAHAHPAVFIADEVSGFKERVWLEGFVEIDGENKEVIVMPAFNELCSSTAVNIERPAGTLFKLWDYSRAEIVLLDGTYLGRVEQVRV
;
A
#
# COMPACT_ATOMS: atom_id res chain seq x y z
N MET A 1 -6.49 -9.52 -13.98
CA MET A 1 -5.94 -9.68 -12.64
C MET A 1 -7.08 -9.86 -11.64
N LYS A 2 -7.03 -10.85 -10.75
CA LYS A 2 -8.04 -11.07 -9.69
C LYS A 2 -7.44 -10.68 -8.33
N ILE A 3 -7.39 -9.38 -8.09
CA ILE A 3 -6.89 -8.85 -6.82
C ILE A 3 -7.96 -8.98 -5.75
N ARG A 4 -7.58 -9.48 -4.58
CA ARG A 4 -8.41 -9.53 -3.38
C ARG A 4 -7.65 -9.04 -2.16
N ARG A 5 -8.32 -8.42 -1.23
CA ARG A 5 -7.76 -8.09 0.08
C ARG A 5 -7.54 -9.36 0.89
N ILE A 6 -6.47 -9.38 1.67
CA ILE A 6 -6.27 -10.40 2.71
C ILE A 6 -6.89 -9.84 3.99
N LEU A 7 -7.94 -10.48 4.49
CA LEU A 7 -8.66 -9.99 5.68
C LEU A 7 -7.72 -9.87 6.88
N ASN A 8 -7.90 -8.81 7.64
CA ASN A 8 -7.09 -8.41 8.80
C ASN A 8 -5.63 -8.07 8.49
N HIS A 9 -5.27 -7.96 7.21
CA HIS A 9 -3.93 -7.55 6.78
C HIS A 9 -4.00 -6.43 5.74
N PRO A 10 -3.10 -5.44 5.79
CA PRO A 10 -3.00 -4.39 4.78
C PRO A 10 -2.25 -4.92 3.54
N ALA A 11 -2.77 -5.99 2.96
CA ALA A 11 -2.16 -6.70 1.86
C ALA A 11 -3.19 -7.16 0.84
N LEU A 12 -2.79 -7.19 -0.43
CA LEU A 12 -3.56 -7.73 -1.53
C LEU A 12 -2.93 -9.04 -2.02
N LEU A 13 -3.77 -9.94 -2.52
CA LEU A 13 -3.34 -11.16 -3.19
C LEU A 13 -3.96 -11.21 -4.59
N ASP A 14 -3.11 -11.34 -5.59
CA ASP A 14 -3.55 -11.70 -6.94
C ASP A 14 -3.34 -13.20 -7.19
N ASN A 15 -4.43 -13.87 -7.55
CA ASN A 15 -4.41 -15.27 -7.94
C ASN A 15 -4.40 -15.43 -9.48
N GLY A 16 -3.69 -14.52 -10.17
CA GLY A 16 -3.53 -14.55 -11.61
C GLY A 16 -2.58 -15.65 -12.10
N ARG A 17 -1.85 -15.37 -13.18
CA ARG A 17 -0.90 -16.33 -13.78
C ARG A 17 0.24 -16.70 -12.82
N ARG A 18 0.71 -15.74 -12.04
CA ARG A 18 1.68 -15.90 -10.95
C ARG A 18 1.01 -15.38 -9.68
N LYS A 19 0.99 -16.19 -8.64
CA LYS A 19 0.40 -15.81 -7.37
C LYS A 19 1.24 -14.71 -6.71
N THR A 20 0.67 -13.51 -6.60
CA THR A 20 1.41 -12.32 -6.18
C THR A 20 0.85 -11.76 -4.89
N LEU A 21 1.70 -11.65 -3.86
CA LEU A 21 1.42 -10.88 -2.65
C LEU A 21 1.83 -9.42 -2.89
N ILE A 22 0.94 -8.48 -2.58
CA ILE A 22 1.19 -7.04 -2.72
C ILE A 22 1.06 -6.40 -1.34
N VAL A 23 2.09 -5.70 -0.92
CA VAL A 23 2.17 -4.93 0.34
C VAL A 23 2.71 -3.53 0.05
N ALA A 24 2.55 -2.59 0.97
CA ALA A 24 2.99 -1.21 0.80
C ALA A 24 3.43 -0.60 2.12
N ASP A 25 4.30 0.42 2.06
CA ASP A 25 4.67 1.25 3.21
C ASP A 25 5.15 0.40 4.40
N LEU A 26 6.17 -0.45 4.13
CA LEU A 26 6.77 -1.30 5.16
C LEU A 26 7.57 -0.49 6.17
N HIS A 27 8.17 0.62 5.72
CA HIS A 27 9.00 1.49 6.55
C HIS A 27 9.95 0.73 7.48
N ILE A 28 10.65 -0.27 6.94
CA ILE A 28 11.66 -1.04 7.67
C ILE A 28 12.67 -0.07 8.28
N GLY A 29 12.85 -0.17 9.60
CA GLY A 29 13.75 0.71 10.36
C GLY A 29 13.07 1.84 11.12
N ILE A 30 11.73 1.94 11.11
CA ILE A 30 10.99 2.92 11.94
C ILE A 30 11.23 2.70 13.43
N VAL A 31 11.51 1.48 13.83
CA VAL A 31 11.94 1.09 15.19
C VAL A 31 13.26 0.32 15.15
N SER A 32 13.82 0.08 16.32
CA SER A 32 15.04 -0.70 16.45
C SER A 32 14.85 -2.15 15.99
N PHE A 33 15.88 -2.73 15.39
CA PHE A 33 15.89 -4.11 14.96
C PHE A 33 15.90 -5.12 16.13
N PRO A 34 15.32 -6.34 16.00
CA PRO A 34 14.72 -6.90 14.78
C PRO A 34 13.38 -6.23 14.42
N ASP A 35 13.12 -6.06 13.14
CA ASP A 35 11.92 -5.40 12.64
C ASP A 35 10.80 -6.43 12.40
N LYS A 36 9.78 -6.39 13.23
CA LYS A 36 8.62 -7.29 13.17
C LYS A 36 7.94 -7.29 11.80
N VAL A 37 7.97 -6.16 11.08
CA VAL A 37 7.31 -6.04 9.77
C VAL A 37 7.88 -7.03 8.75
N VAL A 38 9.17 -7.34 8.81
CA VAL A 38 9.80 -8.35 7.95
C VAL A 38 9.22 -9.73 8.21
N ASP A 39 9.11 -10.12 9.47
CA ASP A 39 8.57 -11.44 9.85
C ASP A 39 7.07 -11.56 9.52
N ASP A 40 6.31 -10.48 9.65
CA ASP A 40 4.89 -10.42 9.27
C ASP A 40 4.71 -10.63 7.75
N VAL A 41 5.54 -10.00 6.91
CA VAL A 41 5.53 -10.22 5.45
C VAL A 41 5.89 -11.66 5.11
N VAL A 42 6.94 -12.22 5.72
CA VAL A 42 7.36 -13.62 5.53
C VAL A 42 6.23 -14.59 5.90
N SER A 43 5.55 -14.33 7.02
CA SER A 43 4.39 -15.13 7.45
C SER A 43 3.26 -15.11 6.43
N LEU A 44 2.97 -13.94 5.82
CA LEU A 44 1.97 -13.82 4.77
C LEU A 44 2.40 -14.55 3.49
N VAL A 45 3.64 -14.42 3.06
CA VAL A 45 4.19 -15.20 1.93
C VAL A 45 3.95 -16.69 2.16
N LYS A 46 4.35 -17.20 3.31
CA LYS A 46 4.20 -18.61 3.68
C LYS A 46 2.74 -19.07 3.69
N SER A 47 1.85 -18.30 4.33
CA SER A 47 0.42 -18.65 4.44
C SER A 47 -0.33 -18.57 3.11
N THR A 48 0.09 -17.67 2.22
CA THR A 48 -0.53 -17.49 0.90
C THR A 48 0.08 -18.41 -0.17
N GLY A 49 1.31 -18.84 0.00
CA GLY A 49 2.08 -19.52 -1.05
C GLY A 49 2.31 -18.62 -2.26
N ALA A 50 2.61 -17.34 -2.01
CA ALA A 50 2.89 -16.37 -3.07
C ALA A 50 4.22 -16.72 -3.77
N GLU A 51 4.21 -16.64 -5.09
CA GLU A 51 5.37 -16.86 -5.97
C GLU A 51 6.08 -15.54 -6.30
N ARG A 52 5.41 -14.42 -6.10
CA ARG A 52 5.95 -13.07 -6.28
C ARG A 52 5.53 -12.15 -5.13
N LEU A 53 6.45 -11.29 -4.69
CA LEU A 53 6.19 -10.21 -3.75
C LEU A 53 6.35 -8.86 -4.47
N VAL A 54 5.35 -7.99 -4.37
CA VAL A 54 5.41 -6.60 -4.84
C VAL A 54 5.28 -5.67 -3.63
N VAL A 55 6.28 -4.81 -3.42
CA VAL A 55 6.26 -3.77 -2.39
C VAL A 55 5.98 -2.42 -3.06
N VAL A 56 4.80 -1.85 -2.81
CA VAL A 56 4.32 -0.62 -3.47
C VAL A 56 4.85 0.62 -2.75
N GLY A 57 6.17 0.77 -2.74
CA GLY A 57 6.90 1.91 -2.22
C GLY A 57 7.11 1.90 -0.71
N ASP A 58 8.01 2.78 -0.29
CA ASP A 58 8.44 3.01 1.08
C ASP A 58 8.76 1.72 1.84
N ALA A 59 9.62 0.90 1.21
CA ALA A 59 10.12 -0.33 1.82
C ALA A 59 10.95 -0.03 3.08
N LYS A 60 11.74 1.06 3.09
CA LYS A 60 12.54 1.50 4.23
C LYS A 60 12.08 2.85 4.77
N HIS A 61 12.48 3.20 6.00
CA HIS A 61 11.96 4.39 6.67
C HIS A 61 12.77 5.68 6.41
N ASP A 62 14.08 5.64 6.45
CA ASP A 62 14.93 6.81 6.26
C ASP A 62 14.97 7.22 4.76
N VAL A 63 14.74 8.48 4.45
CA VAL A 63 14.75 8.99 3.06
C VAL A 63 16.14 8.81 2.40
N GLY A 64 17.21 8.88 3.20
CA GLY A 64 18.59 8.73 2.74
C GLY A 64 19.02 7.27 2.52
N LYS A 65 20.30 7.09 2.21
CA LYS A 65 20.94 5.76 2.07
C LYS A 65 21.39 5.23 3.43
N ARG A 66 20.47 4.72 4.22
CA ARG A 66 20.81 4.11 5.51
C ARG A 66 21.17 2.64 5.33
N PHE A 67 22.45 2.31 5.48
CA PHE A 67 22.96 0.96 5.20
C PHE A 67 22.24 -0.15 5.97
N VAL A 68 21.89 0.09 7.24
CA VAL A 68 21.21 -0.90 8.07
C VAL A 68 19.81 -1.25 7.51
N GLU A 69 19.07 -0.25 7.03
CA GLU A 69 17.74 -0.47 6.42
C GLU A 69 17.84 -1.15 5.06
N LEU A 70 18.83 -0.76 4.24
CA LEU A 70 19.08 -1.43 2.97
C LEU A 70 19.43 -2.91 3.18
N LYS A 71 20.23 -3.21 4.21
CA LYS A 71 20.54 -4.59 4.59
C LYS A 71 19.28 -5.35 5.05
N ALA A 72 18.41 -4.72 5.82
CA ALA A 72 17.16 -5.34 6.25
C ALA A 72 16.19 -5.59 5.09
N CYS A 73 16.14 -4.72 4.07
CA CYS A 73 15.42 -5.01 2.82
C CYS A 73 16.01 -6.22 2.07
N GLN A 74 17.34 -6.37 2.06
CA GLN A 74 17.99 -7.56 1.48
C GLN A 74 17.68 -8.83 2.30
N GLU A 75 17.63 -8.73 3.63
CA GLU A 75 17.23 -9.83 4.51
C GLU A 75 15.77 -10.25 4.27
N LEU A 76 14.86 -9.29 4.02
CA LEU A 76 13.50 -9.59 3.60
C LEU A 76 13.50 -10.43 2.31
N VAL A 77 14.25 -10.01 1.28
CA VAL A 77 14.34 -10.74 0.00
C VAL A 77 14.79 -12.18 0.25
N ILE A 78 15.90 -12.37 0.95
CA ILE A 78 16.44 -13.72 1.26
C ILE A 78 15.41 -14.59 1.98
N LYS A 79 14.71 -14.02 2.99
CA LYS A 79 13.71 -14.75 3.76
C LYS A 79 12.52 -15.18 2.90
N VAL A 80 11.97 -14.28 2.07
CA VAL A 80 10.80 -14.62 1.22
C VAL A 80 11.17 -15.59 0.10
N GLU A 81 12.38 -15.49 -0.47
CA GLU A 81 12.90 -16.45 -1.43
C GLU A 81 13.04 -17.85 -0.83
N SER A 82 13.46 -17.95 0.45
CA SER A 82 13.51 -19.23 1.16
C SER A 82 12.13 -19.87 1.40
N GLU A 83 11.05 -19.09 1.34
CA GLU A 83 9.66 -19.55 1.42
C GLU A 83 9.02 -19.79 0.03
N GLY A 84 9.80 -19.70 -1.06
CA GLY A 84 9.38 -20.05 -2.42
C GLY A 84 8.99 -18.87 -3.31
N VAL A 85 9.24 -17.63 -2.90
CA VAL A 85 9.09 -16.46 -3.77
C VAL A 85 10.19 -16.49 -4.85
N GLU A 86 9.78 -16.44 -6.11
CA GLU A 86 10.69 -16.45 -7.26
C GLU A 86 11.08 -15.04 -7.72
N GLU A 87 10.29 -14.02 -7.35
CA GLU A 87 10.49 -12.64 -7.79
C GLU A 87 10.06 -11.66 -6.71
N VAL A 88 10.93 -10.72 -6.39
CA VAL A 88 10.63 -9.59 -5.49
C VAL A 88 10.77 -8.29 -6.26
N LEU A 89 9.70 -7.49 -6.32
CA LEU A 89 9.67 -6.19 -6.98
C LEU A 89 9.47 -5.10 -5.94
N PHE A 90 10.42 -4.18 -5.86
CA PHE A 90 10.26 -2.93 -5.12
C PHE A 90 9.82 -1.83 -6.10
N ILE A 91 8.70 -1.17 -5.79
CA ILE A 91 8.28 0.06 -6.45
C ILE A 91 8.80 1.22 -5.60
N ARG A 92 9.36 2.23 -6.25
CA ARG A 92 10.02 3.33 -5.58
C ARG A 92 9.04 4.25 -4.87
N GLY A 93 9.15 4.33 -3.56
CA GLY A 93 8.56 5.38 -2.74
C GLY A 93 9.52 6.58 -2.55
N ASN A 94 9.04 7.58 -1.82
CA ASN A 94 9.85 8.76 -1.52
C ASN A 94 10.91 8.52 -0.43
N HIS A 95 10.79 7.44 0.34
CA HIS A 95 11.77 7.00 1.34
C HIS A 95 12.85 6.05 0.78
N ASP A 96 12.70 5.51 -0.41
CA ASP A 96 13.54 4.41 -0.92
C ASP A 96 14.88 4.85 -1.52
N GLY A 97 15.47 5.94 -1.00
CA GLY A 97 16.79 6.40 -1.42
C GLY A 97 17.87 5.31 -1.26
N GLY A 98 18.51 4.94 -2.37
CA GLY A 98 19.57 3.92 -2.41
C GLY A 98 19.08 2.47 -2.56
N LEU A 99 17.77 2.22 -2.47
CA LEU A 99 17.18 0.93 -2.83
C LEU A 99 17.03 0.86 -4.36
N GLU A 100 17.36 -0.30 -4.93
CA GLU A 100 17.03 -0.60 -6.32
C GLU A 100 15.53 -0.88 -6.43
N ALA A 101 14.82 -0.02 -7.16
CA ALA A 101 13.37 -0.08 -7.25
C ALA A 101 12.87 0.53 -8.56
N GLU A 102 11.81 -0.05 -9.10
CA GLU A 102 11.13 0.41 -10.30
C GLU A 102 10.23 1.62 -9.98
N ARG A 103 9.93 2.45 -10.97
CA ARG A 103 9.03 3.59 -10.79
C ARG A 103 7.57 3.18 -10.67
N TYR A 104 7.21 2.10 -11.35
CA TYR A 104 5.88 1.49 -11.40
C TYR A 104 6.01 0.04 -11.86
N PHE A 105 4.93 -0.71 -11.70
CA PHE A 105 4.74 -2.04 -12.28
C PHE A 105 3.35 -2.12 -12.90
N ILE A 106 3.23 -2.68 -14.09
CA ILE A 106 1.95 -2.88 -14.78
C ILE A 106 1.76 -4.36 -15.05
N GLU A 107 0.62 -4.90 -14.64
CA GLU A 107 0.19 -6.25 -14.98
C GLU A 107 -1.27 -6.24 -15.47
N GLY A 108 -1.45 -6.59 -16.75
CA GLY A 108 -2.75 -6.45 -17.42
C GLY A 108 -3.24 -5.00 -17.44
N ASP A 109 -4.43 -4.75 -16.96
CA ASP A 109 -5.05 -3.42 -16.89
C ASP A 109 -4.77 -2.69 -15.56
N THR A 110 -3.88 -3.21 -14.71
CA THR A 110 -3.61 -2.66 -13.38
C THR A 110 -2.18 -2.12 -13.30
N ALA A 111 -2.05 -0.88 -12.86
CA ALA A 111 -0.80 -0.24 -12.56
C ALA A 111 -0.59 -0.10 -11.04
N PHE A 112 0.60 -0.43 -10.59
CA PHE A 112 1.07 -0.28 -9.22
C PHE A 112 2.12 0.82 -9.20
N PHE A 113 1.93 1.84 -8.39
CA PHE A 113 2.89 2.91 -8.15
C PHE A 113 2.66 3.51 -6.77
N HIS A 114 3.68 4.12 -6.18
CA HIS A 114 3.59 4.52 -4.78
C HIS A 114 2.53 5.62 -4.51
N GLY A 115 2.34 6.59 -5.41
CA GLY A 115 1.30 7.62 -5.26
C GLY A 115 1.83 9.01 -4.91
N HIS A 116 3.09 9.18 -4.48
CA HIS A 116 3.71 10.50 -4.27
C HIS A 116 3.83 11.29 -5.59
N PHE A 117 3.93 10.60 -6.72
CA PHE A 117 3.76 11.14 -8.07
C PHE A 117 3.04 10.12 -8.96
N ILE A 118 2.53 10.56 -10.12
CA ILE A 118 1.89 9.71 -11.12
C ILE A 118 2.82 9.58 -12.31
N PRO A 119 3.40 8.40 -12.60
CA PRO A 119 4.17 8.18 -13.84
C PRO A 119 3.25 8.32 -15.07
N ASN A 120 3.73 8.94 -16.13
CA ASN A 120 2.94 9.07 -17.36
C ASN A 120 2.60 7.69 -17.97
N GLU A 121 3.49 6.75 -17.80
CA GLU A 121 3.41 5.39 -18.36
C GLU A 121 2.24 4.57 -17.78
N VAL A 122 1.71 4.96 -16.61
CA VAL A 122 0.59 4.24 -15.97
C VAL A 122 -0.78 4.75 -16.44
N LEU A 123 -0.85 5.85 -17.18
CA LEU A 123 -2.10 6.50 -17.53
C LEU A 123 -3.02 5.65 -18.45
N GLU A 124 -2.45 4.70 -19.19
CA GLU A 124 -3.23 3.77 -20.01
C GLU A 124 -3.89 2.64 -19.19
N ALA A 125 -3.48 2.43 -17.94
CA ALA A 125 -4.09 1.41 -17.09
C ALA A 125 -5.51 1.82 -16.67
N LYS A 126 -6.38 0.81 -16.50
CA LYS A 126 -7.77 1.01 -16.05
C LYS A 126 -7.92 1.05 -14.54
N ARG A 127 -6.93 0.48 -13.83
CA ARG A 127 -6.90 0.42 -12.36
C ARG A 127 -5.56 0.87 -11.84
N PHE A 128 -5.60 1.68 -10.79
CA PHE A 128 -4.45 2.10 -10.02
C PHE A 128 -4.48 1.47 -8.63
N VAL A 129 -3.39 0.84 -8.24
CA VAL A 129 -3.14 0.39 -6.86
C VAL A 129 -2.00 1.26 -6.34
N ILE A 130 -2.30 2.09 -5.35
CA ILE A 130 -1.37 3.06 -4.79
C ILE A 130 -1.26 2.94 -3.27
N ALA A 131 -0.24 3.59 -2.71
CA ALA A 131 0.07 3.65 -1.30
C ALA A 131 0.33 5.11 -0.85
N HIS A 132 1.34 5.39 -0.02
CA HIS A 132 1.81 6.71 0.39
C HIS A 132 0.86 7.51 1.28
N ALA A 133 -0.43 7.44 1.04
CA ALA A 133 -1.44 8.23 1.75
C ALA A 133 -1.71 7.70 3.16
N HIS A 134 -1.34 6.46 3.46
CA HIS A 134 -1.59 5.76 4.72
C HIS A 134 -3.03 5.97 5.22
N PRO A 135 -4.07 5.63 4.43
CA PRO A 135 -5.43 5.98 4.76
C PRO A 135 -5.89 5.32 6.06
N ALA A 136 -6.53 6.12 6.88
CA ALA A 136 -7.24 5.71 8.09
C ALA A 136 -8.58 6.44 8.18
N VAL A 137 -9.48 5.95 8.99
CA VAL A 137 -10.68 6.64 9.40
C VAL A 137 -10.57 7.04 10.87
N PHE A 138 -10.98 8.23 11.22
CA PHE A 138 -11.11 8.63 12.62
C PHE A 138 -12.52 8.29 13.09
N ILE A 139 -12.61 7.52 14.16
CA ILE A 139 -13.86 7.12 14.80
C ILE A 139 -13.83 7.72 16.20
N ALA A 140 -14.87 8.47 16.55
CA ALA A 140 -15.00 9.09 17.87
C ALA A 140 -16.35 8.75 18.51
N ASP A 141 -16.34 8.68 19.83
CA ASP A 141 -17.52 8.72 20.68
C ASP A 141 -17.51 10.00 21.53
N GLU A 142 -18.40 10.12 22.51
CA GLU A 142 -18.52 11.30 23.38
C GLU A 142 -17.28 11.52 24.29
N VAL A 143 -16.41 10.53 24.42
CA VAL A 143 -15.30 10.53 25.40
C VAL A 143 -13.94 10.48 24.74
N SER A 144 -13.82 9.75 23.64
CA SER A 144 -12.53 9.45 23.00
C SER A 144 -12.65 9.28 21.49
N GLY A 145 -11.50 9.23 20.81
CA GLY A 145 -11.43 8.93 19.38
C GLY A 145 -10.13 8.22 19.06
N PHE A 146 -10.16 7.41 18.01
CA PHE A 146 -9.02 6.66 17.54
C PHE A 146 -9.02 6.57 16.00
N LYS A 147 -7.89 6.25 15.43
CA LYS A 147 -7.73 6.04 13.98
C LYS A 147 -7.64 4.54 13.69
N GLU A 148 -8.43 4.09 12.71
CA GLU A 148 -8.34 2.73 12.17
C GLU A 148 -7.85 2.77 10.73
N ARG A 149 -6.89 1.92 10.37
CA ARG A 149 -6.39 1.79 9.01
C ARG A 149 -7.47 1.23 8.10
N VAL A 150 -7.59 1.82 6.91
CA VAL A 150 -8.64 1.46 5.95
C VAL A 150 -8.10 1.33 4.53
N TRP A 151 -8.78 0.56 3.74
CA TRP A 151 -8.74 0.66 2.29
C TRP A 151 -9.60 1.83 1.87
N LEU A 152 -9.11 2.62 0.91
CA LEU A 152 -9.91 3.66 0.26
C LEU A 152 -10.03 3.32 -1.22
N GLU A 153 -11.26 3.14 -1.70
CA GLU A 153 -11.53 2.64 -3.05
C GLU A 153 -12.50 3.55 -3.78
N GLY A 154 -12.29 3.76 -5.07
CA GLY A 154 -13.18 4.61 -5.86
C GLY A 154 -12.72 4.78 -7.30
N PHE A 155 -13.16 5.86 -7.92
CA PHE A 155 -12.83 6.18 -9.31
C PHE A 155 -12.33 7.61 -9.42
N VAL A 156 -11.28 7.80 -10.21
CA VAL A 156 -10.75 9.10 -10.59
C VAL A 156 -10.91 9.29 -12.10
N GLU A 157 -11.33 10.48 -12.53
CA GLU A 157 -11.31 10.84 -13.93
C GLU A 157 -9.96 11.46 -14.30
N ILE A 158 -9.29 10.89 -15.29
CA ILE A 158 -8.02 11.40 -15.83
C ILE A 158 -8.18 11.40 -17.36
N ASP A 159 -7.99 12.54 -17.98
CA ASP A 159 -8.08 12.74 -19.44
C ASP A 159 -9.42 12.22 -20.04
N GLY A 160 -10.52 12.39 -19.28
CA GLY A 160 -11.86 11.96 -19.68
C GLY A 160 -12.15 10.47 -19.51
N GLU A 161 -11.24 9.71 -18.92
CA GLU A 161 -11.40 8.29 -18.60
C GLU A 161 -11.50 8.03 -17.10
N ASN A 162 -12.47 7.20 -16.70
CA ASN A 162 -12.59 6.75 -15.33
C ASN A 162 -11.61 5.61 -15.04
N LYS A 163 -10.73 5.83 -14.08
CA LYS A 163 -9.77 4.84 -13.57
C LYS A 163 -10.21 4.37 -12.18
N GLU A 164 -10.29 3.06 -11.97
CA GLU A 164 -10.49 2.49 -10.63
C GLU A 164 -9.26 2.76 -9.76
N VAL A 165 -9.45 3.16 -8.52
CA VAL A 165 -8.36 3.44 -7.59
C VAL A 165 -8.53 2.61 -6.32
N ILE A 166 -7.47 1.92 -5.94
CA ILE A 166 -7.32 1.24 -4.64
C ILE A 166 -6.15 1.89 -3.93
N VAL A 167 -6.40 2.56 -2.81
CA VAL A 167 -5.37 3.10 -1.94
C VAL A 167 -5.14 2.12 -0.79
N MET A 168 -3.93 1.60 -0.72
CA MET A 168 -3.53 0.63 0.30
C MET A 168 -3.28 1.31 1.64
N PRO A 169 -3.74 0.75 2.76
CA PRO A 169 -3.26 1.15 4.08
C PRO A 169 -1.79 0.75 4.26
N ALA A 170 -1.05 1.53 5.06
CA ALA A 170 0.33 1.19 5.39
C ALA A 170 0.41 -0.20 6.05
N PHE A 171 1.36 -1.01 5.60
CA PHE A 171 1.57 -2.33 6.19
C PHE A 171 2.08 -2.24 7.62
N ASN A 172 3.04 -1.35 7.86
CA ASN A 172 3.58 -1.13 9.19
C ASN A 172 2.62 -0.28 10.05
N GLU A 173 2.12 -0.86 11.13
CA GLU A 173 1.18 -0.21 12.05
C GLU A 173 1.77 0.99 12.81
N LEU A 174 3.09 1.13 12.83
CA LEU A 174 3.78 2.25 13.48
C LEU A 174 3.88 3.50 12.59
N CYS A 175 3.48 3.39 11.32
CA CYS A 175 3.40 4.55 10.43
C CYS A 175 2.30 5.51 10.90
N SER A 176 2.58 6.81 10.76
CA SER A 176 1.51 7.80 10.88
C SER A 176 0.44 7.54 9.82
N SER A 177 -0.82 7.80 10.15
CA SER A 177 -1.94 7.59 9.25
C SER A 177 -2.75 8.87 9.07
N THR A 178 -3.34 9.05 7.87
CA THR A 178 -4.18 10.18 7.51
C THR A 178 -5.65 9.81 7.67
N ALA A 179 -6.38 10.50 8.55
CA ALA A 179 -7.82 10.31 8.71
C ALA A 179 -8.58 10.93 7.53
N VAL A 180 -8.92 10.13 6.53
CA VAL A 180 -9.52 10.58 5.25
C VAL A 180 -10.86 11.30 5.41
N ASN A 181 -11.56 11.09 6.53
CA ASN A 181 -12.81 11.75 6.87
C ASN A 181 -12.62 13.10 7.60
N ILE A 182 -11.38 13.48 7.92
CA ILE A 182 -11.05 14.76 8.59
C ILE A 182 -10.10 15.59 7.73
N GLU A 183 -9.07 14.97 7.15
CA GLU A 183 -7.99 15.66 6.48
C GLU A 183 -7.72 15.09 5.09
N ARG A 184 -7.18 15.93 4.21
CA ARG A 184 -6.86 15.49 2.84
C ARG A 184 -5.60 14.62 2.83
N PRO A 185 -5.67 13.43 2.23
CA PRO A 185 -4.50 12.57 2.11
C PRO A 185 -3.38 13.17 1.25
N ALA A 186 -2.15 12.78 1.56
CA ALA A 186 -0.98 13.12 0.76
C ALA A 186 -0.99 12.39 -0.59
N GLY A 187 -0.25 12.91 -1.55
CA GLY A 187 -0.06 12.31 -2.88
C GLY A 187 -0.67 13.13 -4.02
N THR A 188 -0.07 12.95 -5.19
CA THR A 188 -0.46 13.75 -6.37
C THR A 188 -1.88 13.42 -6.85
N LEU A 189 -2.28 12.15 -6.75
CA LEU A 189 -3.61 11.72 -7.18
C LEU A 189 -4.73 12.45 -6.42
N PHE A 190 -4.56 12.69 -5.12
CA PHE A 190 -5.55 13.38 -4.28
C PHE A 190 -5.74 14.86 -4.62
N LYS A 191 -4.86 15.45 -5.44
CA LYS A 191 -5.06 16.80 -5.98
C LYS A 191 -6.04 16.81 -7.15
N LEU A 192 -6.18 15.68 -7.84
CA LEU A 192 -7.03 15.51 -9.02
C LEU A 192 -8.35 14.80 -8.68
N TRP A 193 -8.36 14.00 -7.63
CA TRP A 193 -9.46 13.13 -7.25
C TRP A 193 -10.38 13.77 -6.24
N ASP A 194 -11.66 13.85 -6.53
CA ASP A 194 -12.71 14.07 -5.53
C ASP A 194 -13.00 12.73 -4.83
N TYR A 195 -12.23 12.45 -3.79
CA TYR A 195 -12.33 11.20 -3.03
C TYR A 195 -13.48 11.21 -2.00
N SER A 196 -14.31 12.25 -1.94
CA SER A 196 -15.46 12.30 -1.02
C SER A 196 -16.42 11.13 -1.21
N ARG A 197 -16.50 10.62 -2.45
CA ARG A 197 -17.31 9.45 -2.83
C ARG A 197 -16.57 8.13 -2.75
N ALA A 198 -15.29 8.13 -2.38
CA ALA A 198 -14.54 6.90 -2.22
C ALA A 198 -15.09 6.07 -1.04
N GLU A 199 -15.07 4.77 -1.21
CA GLU A 199 -15.54 3.80 -0.24
C GLU A 199 -14.47 3.52 0.80
N ILE A 200 -14.86 3.46 2.06
CA ILE A 200 -14.01 3.13 3.21
C ILE A 200 -14.31 1.70 3.64
N VAL A 201 -13.26 0.87 3.65
CA VAL A 201 -13.37 -0.51 4.10
C VAL A 201 -12.29 -0.81 5.13
N LEU A 202 -12.67 -1.35 6.29
CA LEU A 202 -11.75 -1.79 7.34
C LEU A 202 -10.92 -3.00 6.88
N LEU A 203 -9.84 -3.31 7.60
CA LEU A 203 -8.98 -4.46 7.28
C LEU A 203 -9.71 -5.81 7.40
N ASP A 204 -10.72 -5.89 8.27
CA ASP A 204 -11.58 -7.09 8.41
C ASP A 204 -12.62 -7.25 7.30
N GLY A 205 -12.70 -6.27 6.37
CA GLY A 205 -13.65 -6.25 5.27
C GLY A 205 -14.95 -5.50 5.56
N THR A 206 -15.13 -4.93 6.76
CA THR A 206 -16.30 -4.14 7.10
C THR A 206 -16.37 -2.87 6.26
N TYR A 207 -17.45 -2.70 5.53
CA TYR A 207 -17.75 -1.49 4.75
C TYR A 207 -18.35 -0.42 5.66
N LEU A 208 -17.73 0.74 5.74
CA LEU A 208 -18.17 1.86 6.59
C LEU A 208 -19.02 2.89 5.84
N GLY A 209 -19.06 2.85 4.53
CA GLY A 209 -19.71 3.87 3.70
C GLY A 209 -18.70 4.68 2.89
N ARG A 210 -19.16 5.80 2.34
CA ARG A 210 -18.30 6.74 1.61
C ARG A 210 -17.70 7.77 2.57
N VAL A 211 -16.57 8.36 2.17
CA VAL A 211 -15.88 9.38 2.97
C VAL A 211 -16.83 10.50 3.43
N GLU A 212 -17.68 11.03 2.53
CA GLU A 212 -18.66 12.08 2.84
C GLU A 212 -19.74 11.67 3.85
N GLN A 213 -19.95 10.37 4.05
CA GLN A 213 -20.97 9.82 4.96
C GLN A 213 -20.41 9.51 6.35
N VAL A 214 -19.10 9.27 6.45
CA VAL A 214 -18.42 8.95 7.72
C VAL A 214 -17.98 10.28 8.37
N ARG A 215 -18.89 10.89 9.11
CA ARG A 215 -18.63 12.13 9.84
C ARG A 215 -18.18 11.85 11.27
N VAL A 216 -17.36 12.75 11.82
CA VAL A 216 -16.95 12.77 13.22
C VAL A 216 -17.92 13.63 14.00
#